data_bc89b3d5e6e37ba308f1297fdba25f66
#
_entry.id   bc89b3d5e6e37ba308f1297fdba25f66
#
_cell.length_a   1.000
_cell.length_b   1.000
_cell.length_c   1.000
_cell.angle_alpha   90.00
_cell.angle_beta   90.00
_cell.angle_gamma   90.00
#
_symmetry.space_group_name_H-M   'P 1'
#
loop_
_entity.id
_entity.type
_entity.pdbx_description
1 polymer ?
#
loop_
_entity_poly.entity_id
_entity_poly.type
_entity_poly.pdbx_seq_one_letter_code
_entity_poly.pdbx_strand_id
1 'polypeptide(L)'
;MTDENVSKYYLEKVLSSLEVKYTVDYLIIAPGEESKSILCYQDVCEKLIDKGIKRNHLLLALGGGVIGDLCGFIAATLYRGIPYIGVPTSLLSQMDSSIGGKTGIDFAGRKNILGAFKQPLMVLIDPQVLNTLNEREFNNGMGELIKHGAIGNFKLLTMLNNKLSIDEDIIYESLSVKKKVVEIDEFDLKERMTLNFGHTFGHVIEMKYGYKHGEAVGIGMLMAIKLGIDLNITPVECYDYILNVLKIYNLPFVEYNYKDYLEDIFYDKKNIAGTINFILLNKLGDCVIYKLSEKEIKEMF
;
A
#
# COMPACT_ATOMS: atom_id res chain seq x y z
N MET A 1 2.92 15.04 13.50
CA MET A 1 1.51 14.61 13.34
C MET A 1 1.43 13.11 13.55
N THR A 2 0.45 12.64 14.32
CA THR A 2 0.22 11.22 14.64
C THR A 2 -1.28 10.99 14.90
N ASP A 3 -1.69 9.74 15.13
CA ASP A 3 -3.04 9.38 15.56
C ASP A 3 -3.08 8.94 17.04
N GLU A 4 -4.30 8.81 17.59
CA GLU A 4 -4.53 8.45 18.99
C GLU A 4 -3.99 7.06 19.36
N ASN A 5 -3.88 6.13 18.43
CA ASN A 5 -3.38 4.79 18.71
C ASN A 5 -1.85 4.80 18.79
N VAL A 6 -1.19 5.42 17.82
CA VAL A 6 0.27 5.47 17.72
C VAL A 6 0.86 6.39 18.80
N SER A 7 0.18 7.49 19.11
CA SER A 7 0.63 8.46 20.12
C SER A 7 0.87 7.83 21.48
N LYS A 8 0.05 6.89 21.90
CA LYS A 8 0.15 6.18 23.19
C LYS A 8 1.48 5.44 23.38
N TYR A 9 2.09 4.98 22.29
CA TYR A 9 3.30 4.17 22.33
C TYR A 9 4.57 4.95 22.00
N TYR A 10 4.47 5.93 21.10
CA TYR A 10 5.67 6.49 20.45
C TYR A 10 5.82 7.99 20.54
N LEU A 11 4.75 8.76 20.80
CA LEU A 11 4.82 10.23 20.78
C LEU A 11 5.84 10.77 21.76
N GLU A 12 5.79 10.34 23.02
CA GLU A 12 6.70 10.83 24.06
C GLU A 12 8.17 10.51 23.76
N LYS A 13 8.44 9.31 23.24
CA LYS A 13 9.77 8.90 22.79
C LYS A 13 10.32 9.83 21.71
N VAL A 14 9.49 10.12 20.72
CA VAL A 14 9.87 10.99 19.60
C VAL A 14 10.08 12.42 20.07
N LEU A 15 9.18 12.97 20.90
CA LEU A 15 9.32 14.30 21.48
C LEU A 15 10.61 14.42 22.27
N SER A 16 10.88 13.53 23.22
CA SER A 16 12.10 13.54 24.04
C SER A 16 13.38 13.51 23.20
N SER A 17 13.36 12.79 22.07
CA SER A 17 14.53 12.72 21.19
C SER A 17 14.73 14.01 20.38
N LEU A 18 13.66 14.67 19.98
CA LEU A 18 13.71 15.84 19.10
C LEU A 18 13.91 17.15 19.90
N GLU A 19 13.29 17.28 21.05
CA GLU A 19 13.34 18.50 21.89
C GLU A 19 14.73 18.84 22.40
N VAL A 20 15.67 17.89 22.37
CA VAL A 20 17.09 18.14 22.65
C VAL A 20 17.70 19.22 21.73
N LYS A 21 17.18 19.32 20.48
CA LYS A 21 17.76 20.20 19.43
C LYS A 21 16.75 21.13 18.77
N TYR A 22 15.47 20.82 18.87
CA TYR A 22 14.42 21.50 18.10
C TYR A 22 13.28 21.96 19.02
N THR A 23 12.58 23.00 18.62
CA THR A 23 11.25 23.31 19.17
C THR A 23 10.23 22.44 18.45
N VAL A 24 9.49 21.64 19.19
CA VAL A 24 8.57 20.65 18.64
C VAL A 24 7.15 20.93 19.09
N ASP A 25 6.25 20.99 18.12
CA ASP A 25 4.81 20.97 18.34
C ASP A 25 4.24 19.64 17.79
N TYR A 26 3.09 19.23 18.32
CA TYR A 26 2.44 18.02 17.82
C TYR A 26 0.94 18.21 17.59
N LEU A 27 0.40 17.39 16.70
CA LEU A 27 -1.03 17.23 16.46
C LEU A 27 -1.36 15.74 16.50
N ILE A 28 -2.46 15.40 17.19
CA ILE A 28 -3.02 14.06 17.26
C ILE A 28 -4.39 14.12 16.59
N ILE A 29 -4.64 13.20 15.67
CA ILE A 29 -5.93 13.06 14.99
C ILE A 29 -6.59 11.73 15.35
N ALA A 30 -7.86 11.57 15.01
CA ALA A 30 -8.57 10.30 15.17
C ALA A 30 -7.94 9.22 14.26
N PRO A 31 -7.84 7.96 14.71
CA PRO A 31 -7.34 6.87 13.87
C PRO A 31 -8.38 6.44 12.84
N GLY A 32 -7.93 5.82 11.74
CA GLY A 32 -8.78 5.21 10.73
C GLY A 32 -8.91 6.01 9.45
N GLU A 33 -9.40 5.36 8.40
CA GLU A 33 -9.51 5.91 7.04
C GLU A 33 -10.41 7.14 6.97
N GLU A 34 -11.39 7.26 7.85
CA GLU A 34 -12.29 8.43 7.93
C GLU A 34 -11.54 9.75 8.17
N SER A 35 -10.34 9.69 8.75
CA SER A 35 -9.47 10.85 8.93
C SER A 35 -8.80 11.31 7.62
N LYS A 36 -8.80 10.51 6.57
CA LYS A 36 -8.37 10.92 5.22
C LYS A 36 -9.45 11.72 4.50
N SER A 37 -9.92 12.78 5.10
CA SER A 37 -11.04 13.59 4.59
C SER A 37 -10.65 15.06 4.42
N ILE A 38 -11.41 15.76 3.57
CA ILE A 38 -11.22 17.21 3.37
C ILE A 38 -11.41 18.01 4.66
N LEU A 39 -12.31 17.55 5.55
CA LEU A 39 -12.58 18.21 6.83
C LEU A 39 -11.38 18.07 7.78
N CYS A 40 -10.82 16.86 7.90
CA CYS A 40 -9.62 16.64 8.72
C CYS A 40 -8.41 17.37 8.13
N TYR A 41 -8.24 17.36 6.81
CA TYR A 41 -7.20 18.13 6.13
C TYR A 41 -7.30 19.62 6.45
N GLN A 42 -8.50 20.20 6.37
CA GLN A 42 -8.72 21.61 6.69
C GLN A 42 -8.40 21.91 8.15
N ASP A 43 -8.96 21.15 9.10
CA ASP A 43 -8.74 21.30 10.54
C ASP A 43 -7.24 21.24 10.91
N VAL A 44 -6.52 20.28 10.34
CA VAL A 44 -5.07 20.16 10.57
C VAL A 44 -4.31 21.34 9.99
N CYS A 45 -4.65 21.81 8.79
CA CYS A 45 -4.02 23.00 8.20
C CYS A 45 -4.25 24.25 9.05
N GLU A 46 -5.48 24.48 9.53
CA GLU A 46 -5.82 25.61 10.42
C GLU A 46 -4.99 25.53 11.70
N LYS A 47 -4.96 24.40 12.38
CA LYS A 47 -4.16 24.18 13.59
C LYS A 47 -2.66 24.40 13.39
N LEU A 48 -2.12 23.98 12.25
CA LEU A 48 -0.72 24.23 11.91
C LEU A 48 -0.43 25.71 11.71
N ILE A 49 -1.35 26.45 11.06
CA ILE A 49 -1.23 27.90 10.87
C ILE A 49 -1.30 28.63 12.20
N ASP A 50 -2.23 28.29 13.07
CA ASP A 50 -2.38 28.86 14.42
C ASP A 50 -1.14 28.63 15.29
N LYS A 51 -0.47 27.49 15.12
CA LYS A 51 0.83 27.19 15.76
C LYS A 51 2.01 27.93 15.10
N GLY A 52 1.77 28.72 14.07
CA GLY A 52 2.79 29.52 13.42
C GLY A 52 3.73 28.76 12.50
N ILE A 53 3.28 27.65 11.88
CA ILE A 53 4.08 26.91 10.88
C ILE A 53 4.55 27.86 9.77
N LYS A 54 5.78 27.64 9.30
CA LYS A 54 6.39 28.39 8.18
C LYS A 54 6.90 27.45 7.11
N ARG A 55 7.19 27.96 5.93
CA ARG A 55 7.64 27.18 4.77
C ARG A 55 8.92 26.38 5.01
N ASN A 56 9.78 26.83 5.91
CA ASN A 56 11.04 26.16 6.27
C ASN A 56 10.91 25.20 7.47
N HIS A 57 9.72 25.06 8.03
CA HIS A 57 9.48 24.08 9.08
C HIS A 57 9.31 22.68 8.47
N LEU A 58 9.57 21.65 9.28
CA LEU A 58 9.51 20.25 8.90
C LEU A 58 8.28 19.60 9.52
N LEU A 59 7.48 18.89 8.72
CA LEU A 59 6.46 17.99 9.23
C LEU A 59 7.06 16.59 9.44
N LEU A 60 6.66 15.93 10.52
CA LEU A 60 6.98 14.55 10.79
C LEU A 60 5.67 13.75 10.84
N ALA A 61 5.53 12.77 9.95
CA ALA A 61 4.38 11.87 9.88
C ALA A 61 4.70 10.58 10.67
N LEU A 62 4.24 10.50 11.92
CA LEU A 62 4.44 9.34 12.81
C LEU A 62 3.14 8.51 12.81
N GLY A 63 3.06 7.45 11.98
CA GLY A 63 1.82 6.67 11.89
C GLY A 63 1.78 5.70 10.72
N GLY A 64 0.62 5.07 10.54
CA GLY A 64 0.33 4.22 9.38
C GLY A 64 0.10 5.00 8.08
N GLY A 65 -0.43 4.34 7.06
CA GLY A 65 -0.69 4.93 5.74
C GLY A 65 -1.59 6.16 5.79
N VAL A 66 -2.62 6.17 6.63
CA VAL A 66 -3.52 7.32 6.81
C VAL A 66 -2.75 8.59 7.21
N ILE A 67 -1.87 8.47 8.20
CA ILE A 67 -1.03 9.59 8.68
C ILE A 67 -0.01 9.99 7.61
N GLY A 68 0.61 9.01 6.94
CA GLY A 68 1.56 9.26 5.85
C GLY A 68 0.94 10.03 4.70
N ASP A 69 -0.21 9.57 4.20
CA ASP A 69 -0.93 10.15 3.07
C ASP A 69 -1.45 11.56 3.37
N LEU A 70 -2.12 11.73 4.52
CA LEU A 70 -2.65 13.04 4.92
C LEU A 70 -1.53 14.05 5.18
N CYS A 71 -0.49 13.67 5.95
CA CYS A 71 0.64 14.55 6.24
C CYS A 71 1.42 14.92 4.98
N GLY A 72 1.64 13.95 4.09
CA GLY A 72 2.30 14.18 2.82
C GLY A 72 1.49 15.10 1.89
N PHE A 73 0.16 14.98 1.86
CA PHE A 73 -0.71 15.86 1.10
C PHE A 73 -0.73 17.28 1.67
N ILE A 74 -0.78 17.44 3.01
CA ILE A 74 -0.60 18.73 3.66
C ILE A 74 0.77 19.31 3.30
N ALA A 75 1.82 18.50 3.37
CA ALA A 75 3.18 18.94 3.02
C ALA A 75 3.32 19.33 1.54
N ALA A 76 2.52 18.77 0.65
CA ALA A 76 2.50 19.13 -0.76
C ALA A 76 1.82 20.49 -1.02
N THR A 77 0.77 20.80 -0.26
CA THR A 77 -0.16 21.90 -0.55
C THR A 77 0.09 23.14 0.31
N LEU A 78 0.39 22.95 1.62
CA LEU A 78 0.60 24.06 2.55
C LEU A 78 1.82 24.88 2.11
N TYR A 79 1.68 26.20 2.00
CA TYR A 79 2.69 27.12 1.46
C TYR A 79 3.26 26.74 0.07
N ARG A 80 2.52 25.98 -0.74
CA ARG A 80 2.95 25.39 -2.02
C ARG A 80 4.10 24.40 -1.89
N GLY A 81 4.21 23.79 -0.73
CA GLY A 81 5.18 22.73 -0.42
C GLY A 81 6.08 23.07 0.75
N ILE A 82 6.01 22.21 1.78
CA ILE A 82 6.93 22.19 2.92
C ILE A 82 7.62 20.83 2.98
N PRO A 83 8.79 20.72 3.62
CA PRO A 83 9.46 19.44 3.79
C PRO A 83 8.71 18.55 4.78
N TYR A 84 8.78 17.21 4.59
CA TYR A 84 8.29 16.26 5.55
C TYR A 84 9.16 15.00 5.63
N ILE A 85 9.06 14.28 6.76
CA ILE A 85 9.70 13.00 7.02
C ILE A 85 8.61 12.00 7.38
N GLY A 86 8.68 10.79 6.82
CA GLY A 86 7.82 9.66 7.17
C GLY A 86 8.45 8.79 8.26
N VAL A 87 7.65 8.44 9.27
CA VAL A 87 7.99 7.44 10.30
C VAL A 87 6.84 6.43 10.34
N PRO A 88 6.84 5.45 9.41
CA PRO A 88 5.75 4.51 9.25
C PRO A 88 5.70 3.51 10.40
N THR A 89 4.50 3.27 10.94
CA THR A 89 4.30 2.40 12.11
C THR A 89 3.44 1.16 11.86
N SER A 90 2.90 0.98 10.66
CA SER A 90 2.25 -0.27 10.25
C SER A 90 3.09 -1.00 9.21
N LEU A 91 2.95 -2.32 9.11
CA LEU A 91 3.70 -3.11 8.12
C LEU A 91 3.45 -2.62 6.70
N LEU A 92 2.18 -2.39 6.34
CA LEU A 92 1.80 -1.83 5.03
C LEU A 92 2.51 -0.50 4.75
N SER A 93 2.60 0.39 5.75
CA SER A 93 3.26 1.66 5.53
C SER A 93 4.79 1.55 5.47
N GLN A 94 5.39 0.65 6.22
CA GLN A 94 6.84 0.45 6.21
C GLN A 94 7.36 -0.04 4.87
N MET A 95 6.65 -0.97 4.24
CA MET A 95 7.15 -1.59 3.01
C MET A 95 6.46 -1.09 1.73
N ASP A 96 5.35 -0.37 1.84
CA ASP A 96 4.61 0.08 0.65
C ASP A 96 4.25 1.57 0.69
N SER A 97 3.25 2.03 1.43
CA SER A 97 2.64 3.35 1.24
C SER A 97 3.58 4.53 1.52
N SER A 98 4.60 4.40 2.38
CA SER A 98 5.57 5.47 2.64
C SER A 98 6.54 5.77 1.50
N ILE A 99 6.62 4.90 0.48
CA ILE A 99 7.56 5.00 -0.62
C ILE A 99 6.81 5.28 -1.93
N GLY A 100 7.37 6.17 -2.76
CA GLY A 100 6.85 6.48 -4.09
C GLY A 100 5.99 7.73 -4.16
N GLY A 101 5.92 8.50 -3.08
CA GLY A 101 5.43 9.88 -3.04
C GLY A 101 3.94 10.07 -3.32
N LYS A 102 3.14 9.03 -3.47
CA LYS A 102 1.69 9.15 -3.57
C LYS A 102 1.13 9.58 -2.23
N THR A 103 0.50 10.75 -2.17
CA THR A 103 -0.13 11.29 -0.97
C THR A 103 -1.53 11.78 -1.32
N GLY A 104 -2.47 11.74 -0.39
CA GLY A 104 -3.83 12.16 -0.73
C GLY A 104 -4.85 11.91 0.37
N ILE A 105 -6.06 12.33 0.04
CA ILE A 105 -7.24 12.18 0.88
C ILE A 105 -8.42 11.66 0.05
N ASP A 106 -9.41 11.15 0.74
CA ASP A 106 -10.66 10.71 0.17
C ASP A 106 -11.59 11.91 -0.06
N PHE A 107 -12.32 11.88 -1.15
CA PHE A 107 -13.26 12.95 -1.49
C PHE A 107 -14.44 12.42 -2.31
N ALA A 108 -15.63 12.94 -2.05
CA ALA A 108 -16.87 12.57 -2.75
C ALA A 108 -17.13 11.06 -2.80
N GLY A 109 -16.83 10.34 -1.70
CA GLY A 109 -17.03 8.89 -1.58
C GLY A 109 -16.02 8.04 -2.36
N ARG A 110 -14.94 8.64 -2.85
CA ARG A 110 -13.86 7.94 -3.57
C ARG A 110 -12.55 8.05 -2.83
N LYS A 111 -11.85 6.92 -2.68
CA LYS A 111 -10.54 6.86 -2.01
C LYS A 111 -9.46 7.56 -2.84
N ASN A 112 -8.60 8.31 -2.17
CA ASN A 112 -7.37 8.92 -2.71
C ASN A 112 -7.54 9.80 -3.95
N ILE A 113 -8.73 10.37 -4.18
CA ILE A 113 -9.02 11.12 -5.41
C ILE A 113 -8.41 12.54 -5.40
N LEU A 114 -8.23 13.14 -4.24
CA LEU A 114 -7.49 14.38 -4.07
C LEU A 114 -6.09 14.06 -3.55
N GLY A 115 -5.08 14.26 -4.39
CA GLY A 115 -3.73 13.88 -4.04
C GLY A 115 -2.65 14.63 -4.79
N ALA A 116 -1.42 14.39 -4.39
CA ALA A 116 -0.23 14.94 -5.02
C ALA A 116 0.92 13.91 -4.94
N PHE A 117 1.83 13.99 -5.90
CA PHE A 117 3.13 13.32 -5.77
C PHE A 117 4.05 14.22 -4.94
N LYS A 118 4.36 13.79 -3.72
CA LYS A 118 5.25 14.49 -2.79
C LYS A 118 6.20 13.51 -2.15
N GLN A 119 7.46 13.54 -2.56
CA GLN A 119 8.49 12.72 -1.92
C GLN A 119 8.83 13.26 -0.54
N PRO A 120 8.95 12.41 0.49
CA PRO A 120 9.50 12.79 1.78
C PRO A 120 11.01 13.06 1.65
N LEU A 121 11.56 13.89 2.53
CA LEU A 121 13.01 14.05 2.62
C LEU A 121 13.71 12.76 3.07
N MET A 122 13.02 12.00 3.91
CA MET A 122 13.50 10.72 4.45
C MET A 122 12.30 9.89 4.94
N VAL A 123 12.45 8.58 4.89
CA VAL A 123 11.56 7.63 5.57
C VAL A 123 12.39 6.87 6.60
N LEU A 124 12.02 6.97 7.86
CA LEU A 124 12.66 6.24 8.96
C LEU A 124 11.82 5.02 9.31
N ILE A 125 12.33 3.85 9.02
CA ILE A 125 11.64 2.57 9.22
C ILE A 125 12.31 1.82 10.37
N ASP A 126 11.52 1.51 11.40
CA ASP A 126 11.92 0.68 12.53
C ASP A 126 10.96 -0.51 12.63
N PRO A 127 11.41 -1.73 12.32
CA PRO A 127 10.56 -2.93 12.40
C PRO A 127 10.07 -3.23 13.81
N GLN A 128 10.74 -2.74 14.86
CA GLN A 128 10.34 -2.99 16.25
C GLN A 128 8.98 -2.37 16.58
N VAL A 129 8.56 -1.32 15.89
CA VAL A 129 7.23 -0.72 16.10
C VAL A 129 6.10 -1.66 15.70
N LEU A 130 6.36 -2.69 14.90
CA LEU A 130 5.38 -3.72 14.54
C LEU A 130 4.94 -4.56 15.73
N ASN A 131 5.72 -4.62 16.82
CA ASN A 131 5.37 -5.35 18.04
C ASN A 131 4.13 -4.79 18.75
N THR A 132 3.73 -3.55 18.46
CA THR A 132 2.52 -2.94 19.00
C THR A 132 1.35 -2.94 18.01
N LEU A 133 1.59 -3.45 16.81
CA LEU A 133 0.57 -3.52 15.76
C LEU A 133 -0.37 -4.70 16.04
N ASN A 134 -1.69 -4.50 15.91
CA ASN A 134 -2.63 -5.60 16.03
C ASN A 134 -2.51 -6.56 14.85
N GLU A 135 -2.87 -7.83 15.10
CA GLU A 135 -2.71 -8.91 14.13
C GLU A 135 -3.39 -8.63 12.79
N ARG A 136 -4.57 -8.03 12.80
CA ARG A 136 -5.32 -7.74 11.56
C ARG A 136 -4.63 -6.69 10.69
N GLU A 137 -4.02 -5.66 11.29
CA GLU A 137 -3.23 -4.68 10.56
C GLU A 137 -1.89 -5.25 10.10
N PHE A 138 -1.30 -6.15 10.89
CA PHE A 138 -0.11 -6.89 10.47
C PHE A 138 -0.42 -7.74 9.22
N ASN A 139 -1.50 -8.54 9.26
CA ASN A 139 -1.94 -9.37 8.15
C ASN A 139 -2.29 -8.54 6.91
N ASN A 140 -2.88 -7.35 7.10
CA ASN A 140 -3.11 -6.40 6.02
C ASN A 140 -1.81 -6.03 5.28
N GLY A 141 -0.71 -5.82 6.00
CA GLY A 141 0.60 -5.58 5.39
C GLY A 141 1.19 -6.82 4.70
N MET A 142 0.92 -8.02 5.25
CA MET A 142 1.47 -9.26 4.69
C MET A 142 1.02 -9.55 3.25
N GLY A 143 -0.21 -9.19 2.88
CA GLY A 143 -0.69 -9.35 1.50
C GLY A 143 0.21 -8.64 0.49
N GLU A 144 0.58 -7.41 0.80
CA GLU A 144 1.48 -6.61 -0.05
C GLU A 144 2.92 -7.12 -0.03
N LEU A 145 3.38 -7.59 1.13
CA LEU A 145 4.73 -8.16 1.26
C LEU A 145 4.90 -9.41 0.38
N ILE A 146 3.91 -10.30 0.39
CA ILE A 146 3.86 -11.49 -0.47
C ILE A 146 3.80 -11.07 -1.94
N LYS A 147 3.00 -10.05 -2.28
CA LYS A 147 2.92 -9.49 -3.63
C LYS A 147 4.30 -9.04 -4.13
N HIS A 148 5.05 -8.27 -3.35
CA HIS A 148 6.38 -7.82 -3.75
C HIS A 148 7.32 -9.01 -4.05
N GLY A 149 7.27 -10.04 -3.22
CA GLY A 149 8.01 -11.28 -3.47
C GLY A 149 7.59 -11.97 -4.77
N ALA A 150 6.28 -12.05 -5.02
CA ALA A 150 5.72 -12.71 -6.19
C ALA A 150 6.10 -12.03 -7.52
N ILE A 151 6.09 -10.70 -7.58
CA ILE A 151 6.31 -9.95 -8.82
C ILE A 151 7.78 -9.61 -9.10
N GLY A 152 8.66 -9.58 -8.10
CA GLY A 152 9.99 -9.02 -8.31
C GLY A 152 11.12 -9.60 -7.46
N ASN A 153 10.85 -10.48 -6.49
CA ASN A 153 11.88 -10.98 -5.59
C ASN A 153 11.58 -12.37 -5.01
N PHE A 154 11.97 -13.42 -5.72
CA PHE A 154 11.78 -14.80 -5.22
C PHE A 154 12.53 -15.09 -3.91
N LYS A 155 13.67 -14.43 -3.65
CA LYS A 155 14.38 -14.54 -2.36
C LYS A 155 13.47 -14.10 -1.21
N LEU A 156 12.73 -13.01 -1.38
CA LEU A 156 11.76 -12.54 -0.38
C LEU A 156 10.69 -13.61 -0.10
N LEU A 157 10.10 -14.21 -1.14
CA LEU A 157 9.15 -15.32 -0.95
C LEU A 157 9.74 -16.49 -0.18
N THR A 158 11.00 -16.84 -0.47
CA THR A 158 11.71 -17.91 0.25
C THR A 158 11.92 -17.55 1.72
N MET A 159 12.26 -16.30 2.02
CA MET A 159 12.39 -15.82 3.40
C MET A 159 11.05 -15.89 4.13
N LEU A 160 9.97 -15.46 3.50
CA LEU A 160 8.62 -15.51 4.06
C LEU A 160 8.15 -16.95 4.30
N ASN A 161 8.49 -17.87 3.42
CA ASN A 161 8.14 -19.28 3.58
C ASN A 161 8.86 -19.95 4.79
N ASN A 162 9.99 -19.40 5.22
CA ASN A 162 10.85 -19.98 6.27
C ASN A 162 10.86 -19.18 7.58
N LYS A 163 10.30 -17.97 7.62
CA LYS A 163 10.32 -17.09 8.79
C LYS A 163 8.91 -16.63 9.14
N LEU A 164 8.60 -16.63 10.44
CA LEU A 164 7.34 -16.11 10.97
C LEU A 164 7.44 -14.65 11.44
N SER A 165 8.65 -14.14 11.68
CA SER A 165 8.88 -12.75 12.13
C SER A 165 9.37 -11.88 10.98
N ILE A 166 8.87 -10.65 10.92
CA ILE A 166 9.30 -9.63 9.95
C ILE A 166 10.44 -8.82 10.58
N ASP A 167 11.61 -8.92 9.98
CA ASP A 167 12.83 -8.22 10.37
C ASP A 167 13.26 -7.18 9.32
N GLU A 168 14.37 -6.49 9.58
CA GLU A 168 14.95 -5.48 8.69
C GLU A 168 15.27 -6.04 7.30
N ASP A 169 15.76 -7.27 7.21
CA ASP A 169 16.14 -7.90 5.95
C ASP A 169 14.90 -8.13 5.06
N ILE A 170 13.80 -8.61 5.64
CA ILE A 170 12.54 -8.81 4.91
C ILE A 170 11.98 -7.48 4.39
N ILE A 171 11.98 -6.43 5.24
CA ILE A 171 11.53 -5.10 4.83
C ILE A 171 12.43 -4.54 3.73
N TYR A 172 13.75 -4.68 3.86
CA TYR A 172 14.71 -4.23 2.85
C TYR A 172 14.50 -4.93 1.49
N GLU A 173 14.34 -6.25 1.49
CA GLU A 173 14.09 -7.02 0.26
C GLU A 173 12.76 -6.59 -0.41
N SER A 174 11.72 -6.32 0.38
CA SER A 174 10.45 -5.81 -0.13
C SER A 174 10.58 -4.40 -0.72
N LEU A 175 11.22 -3.49 0.02
CA LEU A 175 11.46 -2.12 -0.43
C LEU A 175 12.31 -2.06 -1.70
N SER A 176 13.25 -2.99 -1.87
CA SER A 176 14.09 -3.09 -3.06
C SER A 176 13.27 -3.31 -4.33
N VAL A 177 12.18 -4.09 -4.26
CA VAL A 177 11.25 -4.29 -5.38
C VAL A 177 10.53 -2.98 -5.70
N LYS A 178 9.91 -2.37 -4.69
CA LYS A 178 9.16 -1.14 -4.89
C LYS A 178 10.05 0.01 -5.35
N LYS A 179 11.23 0.18 -4.75
CA LYS A 179 12.21 1.18 -5.13
C LYS A 179 12.55 1.08 -6.61
N LYS A 180 12.91 -0.13 -7.08
CA LYS A 180 13.23 -0.37 -8.49
C LYS A 180 12.13 0.07 -9.44
N VAL A 181 10.89 -0.25 -9.12
CA VAL A 181 9.73 0.10 -9.95
C VAL A 181 9.45 1.61 -9.93
N VAL A 182 9.54 2.24 -8.75
CA VAL A 182 9.34 3.70 -8.60
C VAL A 182 10.44 4.51 -9.27
N GLU A 183 11.70 4.06 -9.23
CA GLU A 183 12.82 4.73 -9.92
C GLU A 183 12.66 4.70 -11.45
N ILE A 184 12.03 3.67 -12.00
CA ILE A 184 11.75 3.55 -13.44
C ILE A 184 10.50 4.37 -13.82
N ASP A 185 9.47 4.38 -12.98
CA ASP A 185 8.17 4.99 -13.27
C ASP A 185 7.59 5.68 -12.02
N GLU A 186 8.09 6.88 -11.72
CA GLU A 186 7.67 7.64 -10.54
C GLU A 186 6.18 7.98 -10.55
N PHE A 187 5.62 8.29 -11.74
CA PHE A 187 4.26 8.82 -11.89
C PHE A 187 3.20 7.74 -12.21
N ASP A 188 3.56 6.46 -12.19
CA ASP A 188 2.64 5.34 -12.39
C ASP A 188 1.96 5.34 -13.79
N LEU A 189 2.78 5.49 -14.81
CA LEU A 189 2.30 5.54 -16.19
C LEU A 189 2.46 4.21 -16.94
N LYS A 190 3.38 3.33 -16.50
CA LYS A 190 3.73 2.07 -17.19
C LYS A 190 4.14 0.96 -16.24
N GLU A 191 5.46 0.85 -15.94
CA GLU A 191 6.07 -0.25 -15.18
C GLU A 191 5.53 -0.35 -13.76
N ARG A 192 5.17 0.78 -13.16
CA ARG A 192 4.60 0.81 -11.79
C ARG A 192 3.26 0.07 -11.70
N MET A 193 2.57 -0.12 -12.83
CA MET A 193 1.36 -0.95 -12.87
C MET A 193 1.61 -2.40 -12.43
N THR A 194 2.85 -2.92 -12.50
CA THR A 194 3.19 -4.27 -11.99
C THR A 194 2.87 -4.44 -10.51
N LEU A 195 2.93 -3.35 -9.73
CA LEU A 195 2.51 -3.34 -8.33
C LEU A 195 1.02 -3.63 -8.12
N ASN A 196 0.20 -3.61 -9.18
CA ASN A 196 -1.22 -3.96 -9.12
C ASN A 196 -1.48 -5.47 -9.26
N PHE A 197 -0.47 -6.34 -9.15
CA PHE A 197 -0.69 -7.79 -9.07
C PHE A 197 -1.66 -8.12 -7.92
N GLY A 198 -2.68 -8.89 -8.22
CA GLY A 198 -3.76 -9.19 -7.27
C GLY A 198 -4.82 -8.09 -7.11
N HIS A 199 -4.51 -6.82 -7.38
CA HIS A 199 -5.42 -5.70 -7.12
C HIS A 199 -6.64 -5.67 -8.05
N THR A 200 -6.51 -6.12 -9.29
CA THR A 200 -7.62 -6.08 -10.26
C THR A 200 -8.82 -6.88 -9.75
N PHE A 201 -8.59 -8.06 -9.19
CA PHE A 201 -9.61 -8.86 -8.52
C PHE A 201 -9.80 -8.43 -7.06
N GLY A 202 -8.72 -8.09 -6.37
CA GLY A 202 -8.72 -7.71 -4.97
C GLY A 202 -9.65 -6.53 -4.65
N HIS A 203 -9.66 -5.49 -5.47
CA HIS A 203 -10.56 -4.34 -5.27
C HIS A 203 -12.05 -4.74 -5.32
N VAL A 204 -12.43 -5.63 -6.23
CA VAL A 204 -13.81 -6.13 -6.29
C VAL A 204 -14.14 -6.96 -5.04
N ILE A 205 -13.22 -7.80 -4.60
CA ILE A 205 -13.35 -8.60 -3.37
C ILE A 205 -13.43 -7.71 -2.13
N GLU A 206 -12.58 -6.68 -2.03
CA GLU A 206 -12.60 -5.69 -0.94
C GLU A 206 -13.97 -5.01 -0.84
N MET A 207 -14.49 -4.50 -1.96
CA MET A 207 -15.78 -3.81 -1.99
C MET A 207 -16.97 -4.73 -1.70
N LYS A 208 -16.95 -5.96 -2.24
CA LYS A 208 -18.09 -6.89 -2.17
C LYS A 208 -18.21 -7.59 -0.82
N TYR A 209 -17.10 -7.89 -0.17
CA TYR A 209 -17.06 -8.73 1.03
C TYR A 209 -16.47 -8.05 2.28
N GLY A 210 -15.96 -6.82 2.17
CA GLY A 210 -15.44 -6.07 3.31
C GLY A 210 -14.12 -6.60 3.90
N TYR A 211 -13.34 -7.34 3.11
CA TYR A 211 -11.97 -7.71 3.48
C TYR A 211 -11.10 -6.46 3.62
N LYS A 212 -10.06 -6.54 4.44
CA LYS A 212 -9.01 -5.52 4.40
C LYS A 212 -8.23 -5.61 3.10
N HIS A 213 -7.61 -4.50 2.72
CA HIS A 213 -6.91 -4.36 1.44
C HIS A 213 -5.93 -5.52 1.16
N GLY A 214 -4.97 -5.80 2.04
CA GLY A 214 -4.01 -6.88 1.83
C GLY A 214 -4.62 -8.29 1.88
N GLU A 215 -5.70 -8.49 2.65
CA GLU A 215 -6.48 -9.72 2.63
C GLU A 215 -7.10 -9.95 1.24
N ALA A 216 -7.73 -8.90 0.69
CA ALA A 216 -8.35 -8.93 -0.63
C ALA A 216 -7.30 -9.09 -1.74
N VAL A 217 -6.14 -8.43 -1.63
CA VAL A 217 -5.02 -8.58 -2.56
C VAL A 217 -4.49 -10.02 -2.55
N GLY A 218 -4.39 -10.66 -1.36
CA GLY A 218 -4.01 -12.06 -1.25
C GLY A 218 -4.92 -13.00 -2.04
N ILE A 219 -6.23 -12.85 -1.89
CA ILE A 219 -7.24 -13.58 -2.65
C ILE A 219 -7.12 -13.25 -4.16
N GLY A 220 -6.99 -11.98 -4.48
CA GLY A 220 -6.85 -11.51 -5.86
C GLY A 220 -5.58 -12.02 -6.56
N MET A 221 -4.48 -12.25 -5.84
CA MET A 221 -3.29 -12.91 -6.38
C MET A 221 -3.60 -14.33 -6.84
N LEU A 222 -4.31 -15.12 -6.03
CA LEU A 222 -4.70 -16.49 -6.40
C LEU A 222 -5.61 -16.50 -7.65
N MET A 223 -6.53 -15.54 -7.76
CA MET A 223 -7.40 -15.37 -8.93
C MET A 223 -6.59 -14.99 -10.17
N ALA A 224 -5.64 -14.07 -10.06
CA ALA A 224 -4.77 -13.66 -11.16
C ALA A 224 -3.84 -14.81 -11.61
N ILE A 225 -3.37 -15.64 -10.70
CA ILE A 225 -2.60 -16.85 -11.03
C ILE A 225 -3.46 -17.84 -11.79
N LYS A 226 -4.70 -18.11 -11.37
CA LYS A 226 -5.63 -18.99 -12.10
C LYS A 226 -5.90 -18.49 -13.52
N LEU A 227 -6.15 -17.19 -13.67
CA LEU A 227 -6.27 -16.57 -15.01
C LEU A 227 -5.00 -16.80 -15.84
N GLY A 228 -3.82 -16.58 -15.26
CA GLY A 228 -2.55 -16.78 -15.94
C GLY A 228 -2.29 -18.24 -16.37
N ILE A 229 -2.73 -19.22 -15.55
CA ILE A 229 -2.65 -20.65 -15.87
C ILE A 229 -3.56 -20.98 -17.06
N ASP A 230 -4.81 -20.50 -17.04
CA ASP A 230 -5.77 -20.73 -18.14
C ASP A 230 -5.30 -20.10 -19.47
N LEU A 231 -4.52 -19.01 -19.38
CA LEU A 231 -3.88 -18.36 -20.52
C LEU A 231 -2.53 -19.00 -20.94
N ASN A 232 -2.07 -20.05 -20.25
CA ASN A 232 -0.76 -20.69 -20.47
C ASN A 232 0.44 -19.73 -20.29
N ILE A 233 0.33 -18.74 -19.39
CA ILE A 233 1.37 -17.77 -19.06
C ILE A 233 2.03 -18.12 -17.73
N THR A 234 1.19 -18.42 -16.72
CA THR A 234 1.65 -18.66 -15.34
C THR A 234 1.82 -20.16 -15.10
N PRO A 235 3.00 -20.60 -14.61
CA PRO A 235 3.21 -21.99 -14.20
C PRO A 235 2.27 -22.40 -13.04
N VAL A 236 1.77 -23.65 -13.08
CA VAL A 236 0.79 -24.16 -12.10
C VAL A 236 1.33 -24.12 -10.67
N GLU A 237 2.61 -24.39 -10.48
CA GLU A 237 3.30 -24.38 -9.18
C GLU A 237 3.27 -23.03 -8.47
N CYS A 238 3.05 -21.92 -9.19
CA CYS A 238 2.90 -20.59 -8.60
C CYS A 238 1.70 -20.51 -7.65
N TYR A 239 0.61 -21.22 -7.99
CA TYR A 239 -0.60 -21.22 -7.18
C TYR A 239 -0.36 -21.84 -5.80
N ASP A 240 0.17 -23.04 -5.78
CA ASP A 240 0.40 -23.78 -4.52
C ASP A 240 1.41 -23.07 -3.64
N TYR A 241 2.44 -22.48 -4.25
CA TYR A 241 3.45 -21.72 -3.50
C TYR A 241 2.85 -20.50 -2.80
N ILE A 242 2.14 -19.66 -3.55
CA ILE A 242 1.52 -18.44 -2.98
C ILE A 242 0.45 -18.81 -1.96
N LEU A 243 -0.39 -19.82 -2.24
CA LEU A 243 -1.39 -20.32 -1.29
C LEU A 243 -0.73 -20.79 0.03
N ASN A 244 0.41 -21.50 -0.05
CA ASN A 244 1.13 -21.92 1.13
C ASN A 244 1.65 -20.75 1.97
N VAL A 245 2.22 -19.72 1.32
CA VAL A 245 2.71 -18.52 2.04
C VAL A 245 1.55 -17.76 2.67
N LEU A 246 0.40 -17.62 2.00
CA LEU A 246 -0.80 -17.01 2.59
C LEU A 246 -1.26 -17.76 3.85
N LYS A 247 -1.25 -19.10 3.82
CA LYS A 247 -1.60 -19.95 4.98
C LYS A 247 -0.64 -19.78 6.16
N ILE A 248 0.66 -19.69 5.93
CA ILE A 248 1.68 -19.48 6.98
C ILE A 248 1.36 -18.22 7.81
N TYR A 249 0.85 -17.17 7.18
CA TYR A 249 0.54 -15.89 7.83
C TYR A 249 -0.96 -15.71 8.14
N ASN A 250 -1.74 -16.79 8.15
CA ASN A 250 -3.17 -16.77 8.47
C ASN A 250 -3.99 -15.77 7.63
N LEU A 251 -3.54 -15.49 6.41
CA LEU A 251 -4.31 -14.67 5.47
C LEU A 251 -5.51 -15.46 4.94
N PRO A 252 -6.66 -14.82 4.74
CA PRO A 252 -7.80 -15.50 4.16
C PRO A 252 -7.49 -15.97 2.75
N PHE A 253 -7.91 -17.19 2.45
CA PHE A 253 -7.90 -17.74 1.10
C PHE A 253 -9.27 -18.35 0.83
N VAL A 254 -9.90 -17.87 -0.23
CA VAL A 254 -11.16 -18.40 -0.72
C VAL A 254 -10.98 -18.72 -2.19
N GLU A 255 -11.41 -19.90 -2.58
CA GLU A 255 -11.37 -20.30 -4.00
C GLU A 255 -12.53 -19.68 -4.75
N TYR A 256 -12.39 -18.41 -5.10
CA TYR A 256 -13.30 -17.79 -6.04
C TYR A 256 -12.94 -18.17 -7.48
N ASN A 257 -13.97 -18.42 -8.30
CA ASN A 257 -13.76 -18.50 -9.73
C ASN A 257 -13.60 -17.09 -10.29
N TYR A 258 -12.43 -16.74 -10.78
CA TYR A 258 -12.14 -15.40 -11.32
C TYR A 258 -13.11 -14.98 -12.44
N LYS A 259 -13.67 -15.93 -13.19
CA LYS A 259 -14.62 -15.68 -14.28
C LYS A 259 -15.87 -14.95 -13.78
N ASP A 260 -16.35 -15.29 -12.60
CA ASP A 260 -17.56 -14.69 -11.99
C ASP A 260 -17.40 -13.20 -11.68
N TYR A 261 -16.18 -12.66 -11.75
CA TYR A 261 -15.84 -11.27 -11.42
C TYR A 261 -15.38 -10.44 -12.62
N LEU A 262 -15.20 -11.05 -13.79
CA LEU A 262 -14.70 -10.34 -14.96
C LEU A 262 -15.66 -9.25 -15.43
N GLU A 263 -16.97 -9.48 -15.34
CA GLU A 263 -17.98 -8.45 -15.66
C GLU A 263 -17.90 -7.26 -14.70
N ASP A 264 -17.80 -7.50 -13.40
CA ASP A 264 -17.69 -6.45 -12.38
C ASP A 264 -16.45 -5.58 -12.63
N ILE A 265 -15.31 -6.20 -12.97
CA ILE A 265 -14.06 -5.53 -13.31
C ILE A 265 -14.21 -4.65 -14.56
N PHE A 266 -14.96 -5.11 -15.55
CA PHE A 266 -15.23 -4.32 -16.76
C PHE A 266 -16.10 -3.10 -16.47
N TYR A 267 -17.11 -3.25 -15.64
CA TYR A 267 -18.00 -2.14 -15.28
C TYR A 267 -17.24 -1.04 -14.52
N ASP A 268 -16.34 -1.39 -13.63
CA ASP A 268 -15.55 -0.43 -12.86
C ASP A 268 -14.52 0.32 -13.75
N LYS A 269 -13.95 -0.37 -14.76
CA LYS A 269 -12.90 0.16 -15.64
C LYS A 269 -13.39 0.65 -17.01
N LYS A 270 -14.70 0.77 -17.24
CA LYS A 270 -15.32 1.20 -18.51
C LYS A 270 -14.80 2.52 -19.11
N ASN A 271 -14.04 3.30 -18.36
CA ASN A 271 -13.48 4.59 -18.81
C ASN A 271 -12.12 4.49 -19.52
N ILE A 272 -11.56 3.28 -19.72
CA ILE A 272 -10.24 3.10 -20.34
C ILE A 272 -10.38 2.17 -21.56
N ALA A 273 -10.68 2.75 -22.71
CA ALA A 273 -10.41 2.23 -24.08
C ALA A 273 -10.63 0.71 -24.35
N GLY A 274 -11.60 0.05 -23.73
CA GLY A 274 -12.02 -1.32 -24.08
C GLY A 274 -11.00 -2.44 -23.81
N THR A 275 -9.93 -2.18 -23.06
CA THR A 275 -8.94 -3.19 -22.65
C THR A 275 -8.63 -3.08 -21.15
N ILE A 276 -8.35 -4.21 -20.50
CA ILE A 276 -7.91 -4.27 -19.11
C ILE A 276 -6.48 -4.81 -19.04
N ASN A 277 -5.65 -4.15 -18.22
CA ASN A 277 -4.32 -4.65 -17.91
C ASN A 277 -4.40 -5.58 -16.69
N PHE A 278 -4.05 -6.85 -16.89
CA PHE A 278 -3.82 -7.82 -15.83
C PHE A 278 -2.33 -7.97 -15.58
N ILE A 279 -1.93 -8.08 -14.34
CA ILE A 279 -0.57 -8.45 -13.99
C ILE A 279 -0.57 -9.95 -13.74
N LEU A 280 0.23 -10.69 -14.50
CA LEU A 280 0.33 -12.14 -14.45
C LEU A 280 1.78 -12.55 -14.15
N LEU A 281 1.98 -13.70 -13.51
CA LEU A 281 3.33 -14.20 -13.23
C LEU A 281 3.88 -14.98 -14.40
N ASN A 282 5.06 -14.63 -14.90
CA ASN A 282 5.85 -15.52 -15.77
C ASN A 282 6.42 -16.69 -14.96
N LYS A 283 6.80 -16.40 -13.72
CA LYS A 283 7.28 -17.33 -12.68
C LYS A 283 7.26 -16.59 -11.35
N LEU A 284 7.49 -17.27 -10.25
CA LEU A 284 7.71 -16.62 -8.95
C LEU A 284 8.89 -15.64 -9.01
N GLY A 285 8.68 -14.40 -8.59
CA GLY A 285 9.66 -13.31 -8.63
C GLY A 285 9.77 -12.59 -9.97
N ASP A 286 8.85 -12.86 -10.93
CA ASP A 286 8.81 -12.19 -12.23
C ASP A 286 7.39 -12.12 -12.78
N CYS A 287 7.00 -10.99 -13.37
CA CYS A 287 5.65 -10.75 -13.86
C CYS A 287 5.63 -10.00 -15.19
N VAL A 288 4.48 -10.04 -15.84
CA VAL A 288 4.19 -9.37 -17.10
C VAL A 288 2.86 -8.60 -17.02
N ILE A 289 2.79 -7.46 -17.70
CA ILE A 289 1.53 -6.75 -17.94
C ILE A 289 0.85 -7.37 -19.16
N TYR A 290 -0.27 -8.03 -18.94
CA TYR A 290 -1.03 -8.69 -19.99
C TYR A 290 -2.34 -7.95 -20.26
N LYS A 291 -2.57 -7.58 -21.52
CA LYS A 291 -3.77 -6.84 -21.93
C LYS A 291 -4.81 -7.81 -22.47
N LEU A 292 -6.02 -7.72 -21.92
CA LEU A 292 -7.18 -8.41 -22.47
C LEU A 292 -8.22 -7.40 -22.95
N SER A 293 -8.73 -7.60 -24.15
CA SER A 293 -9.86 -6.86 -24.68
C SER A 293 -11.18 -7.42 -24.14
N GLU A 294 -12.24 -6.62 -24.19
CA GLU A 294 -13.60 -7.07 -23.82
C GLU A 294 -14.04 -8.30 -24.62
N LYS A 295 -13.64 -8.37 -25.90
CA LYS A 295 -13.96 -9.52 -26.77
C LYS A 295 -13.27 -10.79 -26.26
N GLU A 296 -11.97 -10.76 -26.01
CA GLU A 296 -11.21 -11.91 -25.52
C GLU A 296 -11.74 -12.41 -24.17
N ILE A 297 -12.12 -11.49 -23.28
CA ILE A 297 -12.70 -11.89 -22.01
C ILE A 297 -14.08 -12.56 -22.21
N LYS A 298 -14.93 -12.05 -23.09
CA LYS A 298 -16.23 -12.69 -23.41
C LYS A 298 -16.08 -14.07 -24.05
N GLU A 299 -14.99 -14.31 -24.77
CA GLU A 299 -14.67 -15.61 -25.37
C GLU A 299 -14.16 -16.64 -24.32
N MET A 300 -13.81 -16.20 -23.10
CA MET A 300 -13.37 -17.06 -22.01
C MET A 300 -14.55 -17.64 -21.19
N PHE A 301 -15.76 -17.17 -21.43
CA PHE A 301 -17.02 -17.70 -20.86
C PHE A 301 -17.62 -18.72 -21.80
#